data_c2ae243763cd02e0aca0d57618b601cf
#
_entry.id   c2ae243763cd02e0aca0d57618b601cf
#
_cell.length_a   1.000
_cell.length_b   1.000
_cell.length_c   1.000
_cell.angle_alpha   90.00
_cell.angle_beta   90.00
_cell.angle_gamma   90.00
#
_symmetry.space_group_name_H-M   'P 1'
#
loop_
_entity.id
_entity.type
_entity.pdbx_description
1 polymer ?
#
loop_
_entity_poly.entity_id
_entity_poly.type
_entity_poly.pdbx_seq_one_letter_code
_entity_poly.pdbx_strand_id
1 'polypeptide(L)'
;MRTARLNKGVLVAFEGIDGAGKTTQANILLNVARTFGMEVVFEKEPTDGPWGRKIRASAQTGRMDPHEEFDAFMEDRREHVRDVIRPAVDRGAIVILDRYYFSTAAYQGVRNGFDPEAVLRENEEFAP
;
A
#
# COMPACT_ATOMS: atom_id res chain seq x y z
N MET A 1 -16.32 4.92 26.59
CA MET A 1 -15.43 3.85 26.12
C MET A 1 -14.00 4.38 26.07
N ARG A 2 -13.07 3.65 26.64
CA ARG A 2 -11.66 4.07 26.58
C ARG A 2 -11.14 3.87 25.15
N THR A 3 -10.51 4.90 24.59
CA THR A 3 -9.82 4.81 23.32
C THR A 3 -8.51 4.03 23.53
N ALA A 4 -8.36 2.91 22.86
CA ALA A 4 -7.09 2.17 22.87
C ALA A 4 -6.08 2.92 22.01
N ARG A 5 -4.89 3.09 22.54
CA ARG A 5 -3.79 3.76 21.83
C ARG A 5 -2.55 2.89 21.84
N LEU A 6 -1.96 2.72 20.68
CA LEU A 6 -0.66 2.08 20.55
C LEU A 6 0.44 3.12 20.73
N ASN A 7 1.53 2.75 21.38
CA ASN A 7 2.70 3.62 21.49
C ASN A 7 3.29 3.88 20.09
N LYS A 8 3.24 2.87 19.24
CA LYS A 8 3.58 2.96 17.82
C LYS A 8 2.52 2.23 17.04
N GLY A 9 2.11 2.78 15.93
CA GLY A 9 1.10 2.17 15.07
C GLY A 9 1.59 0.90 14.39
N VAL A 10 0.66 0.24 13.74
CA VAL A 10 0.90 -1.02 13.02
C VAL A 10 0.40 -0.84 11.58
N LEU A 11 1.19 -1.33 10.65
CA LEU A 11 0.80 -1.41 9.25
C LEU A 11 0.46 -2.85 8.92
N VAL A 12 -0.74 -3.06 8.34
CA VAL A 12 -1.19 -4.36 7.87
C VAL A 12 -1.50 -4.25 6.39
N ALA A 13 -0.77 -4.99 5.58
CA ALA A 13 -0.99 -5.02 4.13
C ALA A 13 -1.69 -6.30 3.73
N PHE A 14 -2.78 -6.17 2.98
CA PHE A 14 -3.48 -7.30 2.38
C PHE A 14 -3.05 -7.43 0.93
N GLU A 15 -2.34 -8.50 0.65
CA GLU A 15 -1.81 -8.82 -0.66
C GLU A 15 -2.54 -10.03 -1.23
N GLY A 16 -2.68 -10.07 -2.53
CA GLY A 16 -3.31 -11.19 -3.21
C GLY A 16 -4.00 -10.77 -4.50
N ILE A 17 -4.43 -11.77 -5.26
CA ILE A 17 -5.18 -11.55 -6.49
C ILE A 17 -6.61 -11.12 -6.18
N ASP A 18 -7.26 -10.51 -7.16
CA ASP A 18 -8.67 -10.15 -7.04
C ASP A 18 -9.52 -11.42 -6.83
N GLY A 19 -10.47 -11.32 -5.93
CA GLY A 19 -11.33 -12.45 -5.57
C GLY A 19 -10.78 -13.37 -4.49
N ALA A 20 -9.60 -13.10 -3.94
CA ALA A 20 -9.01 -13.90 -2.86
C ALA A 20 -9.60 -13.60 -1.46
N GLY A 21 -10.59 -12.73 -1.35
CA GLY A 21 -11.19 -12.35 -0.07
C GLY A 21 -10.47 -11.23 0.64
N LYS A 22 -9.54 -10.58 -0.02
CA LYS A 22 -8.70 -9.51 0.52
C LYS A 22 -9.53 -8.35 1.09
N THR A 23 -10.50 -7.85 0.34
CA THR A 23 -11.38 -6.77 0.76
C THR A 23 -12.21 -7.16 1.99
N THR A 24 -12.75 -8.37 2.01
CA THR A 24 -13.52 -8.89 3.13
C THR A 24 -12.69 -8.94 4.41
N GLN A 25 -11.48 -9.48 4.33
CA GLN A 25 -10.58 -9.57 5.47
C GLN A 25 -10.17 -8.18 5.99
N ALA A 26 -9.86 -7.26 5.07
CA ALA A 26 -9.51 -5.89 5.44
C ALA A 26 -10.66 -5.18 6.15
N ASN A 27 -11.89 -5.35 5.69
CA ASN A 27 -13.07 -4.77 6.33
C ASN A 27 -13.34 -5.36 7.70
N ILE A 28 -13.11 -6.65 7.90
CA ILE A 28 -13.25 -7.28 9.23
C ILE A 28 -12.26 -6.65 10.20
N LEU A 29 -11.01 -6.51 9.83
CA LEU A 29 -9.99 -5.89 10.67
C LEU A 29 -10.34 -4.43 10.97
N LEU A 30 -10.78 -3.67 9.97
CA LEU A 30 -11.22 -2.29 10.13
C LEU A 30 -12.32 -2.17 11.20
N ASN A 31 -13.35 -3.02 11.12
CA ASN A 31 -14.47 -2.98 12.04
C ASN A 31 -14.05 -3.38 13.46
N VAL A 32 -13.22 -4.40 13.61
CA VAL A 32 -12.70 -4.82 14.92
C VAL A 32 -11.87 -3.70 15.55
N ALA A 33 -10.97 -3.09 14.81
CA ALA A 33 -10.13 -2.01 15.33
C ALA A 33 -10.98 -0.81 15.77
N ARG A 34 -11.97 -0.44 14.98
CA ARG A 34 -12.91 0.65 15.31
C ARG A 34 -13.72 0.34 16.57
N THR A 35 -14.13 -0.93 16.75
CA THR A 35 -14.86 -1.36 17.94
C THR A 35 -14.02 -1.14 19.21
N PHE A 36 -12.70 -1.29 19.12
CA PHE A 36 -11.79 -1.02 20.23
C PHE A 36 -11.40 0.46 20.35
N GLY A 37 -11.99 1.33 19.57
CA GLY A 37 -11.73 2.78 19.63
C GLY A 37 -10.36 3.19 19.07
N MET A 38 -9.77 2.38 18.23
CA MET A 38 -8.47 2.67 17.60
C MET A 38 -8.64 3.55 16.36
N GLU A 39 -7.70 4.45 16.13
CA GLU A 39 -7.63 5.17 14.87
C GLU A 39 -7.20 4.20 13.77
N VAL A 40 -7.96 4.18 12.67
CA VAL A 40 -7.68 3.33 11.53
C VAL A 40 -7.60 4.18 10.26
N VAL A 41 -6.53 4.00 9.51
CA VAL A 41 -6.35 4.57 8.18
C VAL A 41 -6.44 3.42 7.19
N PHE A 42 -7.43 3.46 6.32
CA PHE A 42 -7.64 2.44 5.29
C PHE A 42 -7.33 3.05 3.93
N GLU A 43 -6.31 2.53 3.28
CA GLU A 43 -5.83 3.04 2.01
C GLU A 43 -5.58 1.92 1.01
N LYS A 44 -5.42 2.28 -0.24
CA LYS A 44 -5.06 1.34 -1.31
C LYS A 44 -3.94 1.93 -2.16
N GLU A 45 -3.20 1.06 -2.83
CA GLU A 45 -2.22 1.44 -3.82
C GLU A 45 -2.52 0.76 -5.16
N PRO A 46 -2.34 1.44 -6.29
CA PRO A 46 -1.90 2.84 -6.40
C PRO A 46 -2.92 3.81 -5.82
N THR A 47 -2.43 4.93 -5.28
CA THR A 47 -3.25 5.94 -4.61
C THR A 47 -4.04 6.80 -5.61
N ASP A 48 -4.85 7.72 -5.12
CA ASP A 48 -5.53 8.74 -5.94
C ASP A 48 -4.67 9.98 -6.19
N GLY A 49 -3.40 9.93 -5.79
CA GLY A 49 -2.44 11.00 -6.06
C GLY A 49 -2.01 11.05 -7.53
N PRO A 50 -1.13 12.00 -7.88
CA PRO A 50 -0.73 12.23 -9.29
C PRO A 50 -0.16 10.99 -9.96
N TRP A 51 0.71 10.26 -9.27
CA TRP A 51 1.33 9.05 -9.79
C TRP A 51 0.34 7.91 -9.96
N GLY A 52 -0.55 7.72 -8.98
CA GLY A 52 -1.59 6.69 -9.04
C GLY A 52 -2.57 6.95 -10.18
N ARG A 53 -2.96 8.20 -10.39
CA ARG A 53 -3.81 8.59 -11.53
C ARG A 53 -3.13 8.34 -12.87
N LYS A 54 -1.83 8.62 -12.97
CA LYS A 54 -1.03 8.35 -14.16
C LYS A 54 -1.00 6.87 -14.48
N ILE A 55 -0.82 6.02 -13.47
CA ILE A 55 -0.83 4.57 -13.63
C ILE A 55 -2.18 4.08 -14.17
N ARG A 56 -3.29 4.56 -13.60
CA ARG A 56 -4.63 4.15 -14.05
C ARG A 56 -4.94 4.62 -15.46
N ALA A 57 -4.56 5.84 -15.79
CA ALA A 57 -4.75 6.39 -17.13
C ALA A 57 -3.98 5.57 -18.18
N SER A 58 -2.76 5.18 -17.85
CA SER A 58 -1.93 4.33 -18.70
C SER A 58 -2.58 2.99 -19.01
N ALA A 59 -3.22 2.38 -18.02
CA ALA A 59 -3.90 1.10 -18.20
C ALA A 59 -5.08 1.17 -19.19
N GLN A 60 -5.68 2.36 -19.37
CA GLN A 60 -6.85 2.55 -20.24
C GLN A 60 -6.47 3.00 -21.66
N THR A 61 -5.43 3.82 -21.80
CA THR A 61 -5.16 4.52 -23.07
C THR A 61 -3.93 4.04 -23.80
N GLY A 62 -3.11 3.25 -23.20
CA GLY A 62 -1.86 2.79 -23.78
C GLY A 62 -0.83 2.64 -22.69
N ARG A 63 -0.10 1.56 -22.74
CA ARG A 63 0.77 1.19 -21.65
C ARG A 63 2.03 2.03 -21.63
N MET A 64 2.37 2.50 -20.46
CA MET A 64 3.71 2.98 -20.17
C MET A 64 4.71 1.85 -20.43
N ASP A 65 5.93 2.23 -20.82
CA ASP A 65 7.06 1.33 -20.78
C ASP A 65 7.15 0.67 -19.38
N PRO A 66 7.55 -0.63 -19.27
CA PRO A 66 7.66 -1.31 -17.98
C PRO A 66 8.50 -0.58 -16.93
N HIS A 67 9.58 0.08 -17.34
CA HIS A 67 10.41 0.87 -16.44
C HIS A 67 9.69 2.12 -15.94
N GLU A 68 8.96 2.81 -16.81
CA GLU A 68 8.16 3.97 -16.43
C GLU A 68 7.05 3.58 -15.46
N GLU A 69 6.40 2.45 -15.72
CA GLU A 69 5.35 1.93 -14.84
C GLU A 69 5.90 1.60 -13.46
N PHE A 70 7.03 0.89 -13.41
CA PHE A 70 7.71 0.56 -12.16
C PHE A 70 8.05 1.83 -11.38
N ASP A 71 8.67 2.81 -12.05
CA ASP A 71 9.05 4.08 -11.42
C ASP A 71 7.82 4.82 -10.88
N ALA A 72 6.72 4.81 -11.64
CA ALA A 72 5.47 5.44 -11.21
C ALA A 72 4.89 4.78 -9.94
N PHE A 73 4.92 3.45 -9.86
CA PHE A 73 4.51 2.73 -8.65
C PHE A 73 5.40 3.07 -7.46
N MET A 74 6.71 3.16 -7.68
CA MET A 74 7.66 3.50 -6.61
C MET A 74 7.47 4.94 -6.12
N GLU A 75 7.29 5.89 -7.03
CA GLU A 75 7.05 7.29 -6.67
C GLU A 75 5.71 7.47 -5.96
N ASP A 76 4.67 6.78 -6.42
CA ASP A 76 3.38 6.79 -5.74
C ASP A 76 3.51 6.30 -4.30
N ARG A 77 4.28 5.23 -4.08
CA ARG A 77 4.52 4.68 -2.74
C ARG A 77 5.36 5.61 -1.88
N ARG A 78 6.41 6.21 -2.43
CA ARG A 78 7.23 7.16 -1.67
C ARG A 78 6.40 8.31 -1.14
N GLU A 79 5.55 8.87 -1.98
CA GLU A 79 4.63 9.94 -1.61
C GLU A 79 3.62 9.47 -0.57
N HIS A 80 3.05 8.27 -0.76
CA HIS A 80 2.09 7.67 0.15
C HIS A 80 2.70 7.41 1.54
N VAL A 81 3.91 6.88 1.58
CA VAL A 81 4.63 6.63 2.84
C VAL A 81 4.93 7.95 3.55
N ARG A 82 5.44 8.94 2.83
CA ARG A 82 5.80 10.24 3.40
C ARG A 82 4.59 10.98 3.96
N ASP A 83 3.50 11.02 3.21
CA ASP A 83 2.38 11.91 3.50
C ASP A 83 1.27 11.26 4.34
N VAL A 84 1.11 9.95 4.28
CA VAL A 84 0.00 9.24 4.92
C VAL A 84 0.48 8.15 5.88
N ILE A 85 1.29 7.21 5.40
CA ILE A 85 1.59 5.98 6.15
C ILE A 85 2.44 6.25 7.39
N ARG A 86 3.60 6.90 7.21
CA ARG A 86 4.48 7.20 8.34
C ARG A 86 3.84 8.09 9.38
N PRO A 87 3.19 9.20 9.00
CA PRO A 87 2.49 10.00 10.00
C PRO A 87 1.45 9.23 10.79
N ALA A 88 0.71 8.33 10.13
CA ALA A 88 -0.29 7.50 10.80
C ALA A 88 0.34 6.51 11.77
N VAL A 89 1.38 5.81 11.35
CA VAL A 89 2.12 4.86 12.20
C VAL A 89 2.75 5.59 13.39
N ASP A 90 3.34 6.75 13.15
CA ASP A 90 4.00 7.53 14.20
C ASP A 90 3.03 8.02 15.28
N ARG A 91 1.77 8.29 14.92
CA ARG A 91 0.77 8.70 15.90
C ARG A 91 -0.02 7.55 16.54
N GLY A 92 0.37 6.31 16.24
CA GLY A 92 -0.22 5.13 16.88
C GLY A 92 -1.45 4.57 16.18
N ALA A 93 -1.72 4.96 14.94
CA ALA A 93 -2.84 4.45 14.17
C ALA A 93 -2.57 3.04 13.63
N ILE A 94 -3.65 2.31 13.33
CA ILE A 94 -3.58 1.10 12.51
C ILE A 94 -3.76 1.53 11.06
N VAL A 95 -2.78 1.21 10.22
CA VAL A 95 -2.84 1.45 8.78
C VAL A 95 -3.15 0.14 8.09
N ILE A 96 -4.26 0.09 7.37
CA ILE A 96 -4.66 -1.08 6.59
C ILE A 96 -4.50 -0.71 5.12
N LEU A 97 -3.69 -1.48 4.40
CA LEU A 97 -3.44 -1.26 2.99
C LEU A 97 -3.98 -2.41 2.15
N ASP A 98 -4.74 -2.06 1.13
CA ASP A 98 -5.07 -2.97 0.05
C ASP A 98 -3.97 -2.83 -1.00
N ARG A 99 -3.07 -3.80 -1.01
CA ARG A 99 -1.82 -3.89 -1.78
C ARG A 99 -0.71 -2.97 -1.26
N TYR A 100 0.51 -3.48 -1.34
CA TYR A 100 1.71 -2.77 -0.97
C TYR A 100 2.89 -3.29 -1.81
N TYR A 101 4.14 -3.18 -1.34
CA TYR A 101 5.29 -3.47 -2.18
C TYR A 101 5.48 -4.95 -2.57
N PHE A 102 4.86 -5.89 -1.87
CA PHE A 102 4.86 -7.28 -2.32
C PHE A 102 4.12 -7.45 -3.65
N SER A 103 3.02 -6.73 -3.85
CA SER A 103 2.33 -6.70 -5.15
C SER A 103 3.22 -6.13 -6.23
N THR A 104 3.99 -5.07 -5.94
CA THR A 104 4.94 -4.50 -6.88
C THR A 104 6.02 -5.53 -7.27
N ALA A 105 6.56 -6.25 -6.29
CA ALA A 105 7.55 -7.30 -6.57
C ALA A 105 6.98 -8.40 -7.46
N ALA A 106 5.71 -8.81 -7.21
CA ALA A 106 5.07 -9.86 -7.98
C ALA A 106 4.68 -9.41 -9.39
N TYR A 107 4.04 -8.25 -9.53
CA TYR A 107 3.50 -7.81 -10.82
C TYR A 107 4.51 -7.07 -11.67
N GLN A 108 5.23 -6.11 -11.13
CA GLN A 108 6.23 -5.35 -11.87
C GLN A 108 7.57 -6.06 -11.91
N GLY A 109 7.95 -6.72 -10.81
CA GLY A 109 9.22 -7.43 -10.71
C GLY A 109 9.24 -8.66 -11.61
N VAL A 110 8.47 -9.68 -11.26
CA VAL A 110 8.48 -10.97 -11.99
C VAL A 110 8.01 -10.81 -13.42
N ARG A 111 6.89 -10.10 -13.62
CA ARG A 111 6.22 -9.97 -14.91
C ARG A 111 7.03 -9.16 -15.92
N ASN A 112 7.75 -8.14 -15.48
CA ASN A 112 8.51 -7.23 -16.34
C ASN A 112 10.01 -7.54 -16.35
N GLY A 113 10.43 -8.66 -15.76
CA GLY A 113 11.83 -9.07 -15.79
C GLY A 113 12.74 -8.41 -14.76
N PHE A 114 12.18 -7.68 -13.80
CA PHE A 114 12.94 -7.15 -12.67
C PHE A 114 13.22 -8.25 -11.65
N ASP A 115 14.31 -8.14 -10.92
CA ASP A 115 14.59 -9.04 -9.81
C ASP A 115 13.67 -8.74 -8.62
N PRO A 116 12.78 -9.68 -8.24
CA PRO A 116 11.85 -9.44 -7.13
C PRO A 116 12.52 -9.10 -5.81
N GLU A 117 13.65 -9.72 -5.51
CA GLU A 117 14.39 -9.44 -4.27
C GLU A 117 14.95 -8.02 -4.25
N ALA A 118 15.46 -7.55 -5.39
CA ALA A 118 15.94 -6.18 -5.51
C ALA A 118 14.79 -5.19 -5.34
N VAL A 119 13.61 -5.48 -5.90
CA VAL A 119 12.42 -4.65 -5.73
C VAL A 119 12.02 -4.58 -4.25
N LEU A 120 12.01 -5.72 -3.55
CA LEU A 120 11.69 -5.75 -2.12
C LEU A 120 12.69 -4.91 -1.31
N ARG A 121 13.98 -5.09 -1.56
CA ARG A 121 15.01 -4.33 -0.85
C ARG A 121 14.89 -2.82 -1.06
N GLU A 122 14.64 -2.40 -2.29
CA GLU A 122 14.47 -0.98 -2.60
C GLU A 122 13.28 -0.38 -1.85
N ASN A 123 12.18 -1.12 -1.74
CA ASN A 123 11.03 -0.68 -0.96
C ASN A 123 11.32 -0.63 0.55
N GLU A 124 12.05 -1.59 1.07
CA GLU A 124 12.41 -1.65 2.50
C GLU A 124 13.25 -0.46 2.96
N GLU A 125 13.96 0.20 2.06
CA GLU A 125 14.75 1.38 2.39
C GLU A 125 13.91 2.55 2.90
N PHE A 126 12.65 2.67 2.45
CA PHE A 126 11.79 3.80 2.83
C PHE A 126 10.42 3.41 3.37
N ALA A 127 9.96 2.21 3.10
CA ALA A 127 8.62 1.74 3.48
C ALA A 127 8.65 0.96 4.80
N PRO A 128 7.68 1.20 5.67
CA PRO A 128 7.53 0.40 6.90
C PRO A 128 7.28 -1.07 6.64
#